data_183ef59792eed816e0170ad1283af75f
#
_entry.id   183ef59792eed816e0170ad1283af75f
#
_cell.length_a   1.000
_cell.length_b   1.000
_cell.length_c   1.000
_cell.angle_alpha   90.00
_cell.angle_beta   90.00
_cell.angle_gamma   90.00
#
_symmetry.space_group_name_H-M   'P 1'
#
loop_
_entity.id
_entity.type
_entity.pdbx_description
1 polymer ?
#
loop_
_entity_poly.entity_id
_entity_poly.type
_entity_poly.pdbx_seq_one_letter_code
_entity_poly.pdbx_strand_id
1 'polypeptide(L)'
;MTCGSRKKGWSLYDHQIETLSLIKKGFDVILHAPTGGGKTIGGFMPSIDDFISNNYKSQEFHTLYISPLKALTTDVKRNLLNPINDLKINIKVETRTSDTSTYNKAKQIKKPPNFLMTTPESFALLMARTDVINLFKNLKFVIIDELHTFFDSKRGHLLSLNVARLRSIKPFQVIGLSATLKNTTLAKKYLSNNKNTKLVST
;
A
#
# COMPACT_ATOMS: atom_id res chain seq x y z
N MET A 1 -0.99 -17.93 -7.15
CA MET A 1 -0.59 -16.93 -8.17
C MET A 1 0.26 -17.49 -9.35
N THR A 2 0.59 -18.74 -9.38
CA THR A 2 1.41 -19.35 -10.47
C THR A 2 0.68 -19.53 -11.82
N CYS A 3 -0.64 -19.47 -11.87
CA CYS A 3 -1.40 -19.77 -13.09
C CYS A 3 -1.54 -18.57 -14.08
N GLY A 4 -1.53 -17.34 -13.60
CA GLY A 4 -1.69 -16.15 -14.45
C GLY A 4 -0.41 -15.65 -15.12
N SER A 5 0.74 -15.87 -14.47
CA SER A 5 2.04 -15.42 -14.97
C SER A 5 2.55 -16.25 -16.16
N ARG A 6 2.19 -17.54 -16.23
CA ARG A 6 2.60 -18.43 -17.33
C ARG A 6 1.99 -18.09 -18.68
N LYS A 7 0.84 -17.41 -18.73
CA LYS A 7 0.14 -17.07 -19.98
C LYS A 7 0.79 -15.90 -20.75
N LYS A 8 1.57 -15.04 -20.08
CA LYS A 8 2.24 -13.88 -20.70
C LYS A 8 3.78 -13.94 -20.67
N GLY A 9 4.38 -15.07 -20.26
CA GLY A 9 5.84 -15.21 -20.17
C GLY A 9 6.50 -14.33 -19.09
N TRP A 10 5.74 -13.84 -18.11
CA TRP A 10 6.28 -13.04 -17.02
C TRP A 10 6.82 -13.95 -15.91
N SER A 11 8.10 -13.83 -15.62
CA SER A 11 8.70 -14.41 -14.43
C SER A 11 8.66 -13.37 -13.30
N LEU A 12 8.31 -13.81 -12.11
CA LEU A 12 8.42 -12.97 -10.91
C LEU A 12 9.90 -12.81 -10.56
N TYR A 13 10.28 -11.62 -10.10
CA TYR A 13 11.61 -11.38 -9.56
C TYR A 13 11.73 -11.99 -8.15
N ASP A 14 12.92 -12.41 -7.77
CA ASP A 14 13.18 -13.04 -6.48
C ASP A 14 12.75 -12.16 -5.30
N HIS A 15 13.01 -10.86 -5.37
CA HIS A 15 12.58 -9.91 -4.34
C HIS A 15 11.05 -9.79 -4.19
N GLN A 16 10.29 -10.04 -5.25
CA GLN A 16 8.81 -10.07 -5.19
C GLN A 16 8.34 -11.31 -4.45
N ILE A 17 8.96 -12.45 -4.74
CA ILE A 17 8.67 -13.74 -4.08
C ILE A 17 9.05 -13.66 -2.59
N GLU A 18 10.23 -13.11 -2.29
CA GLU A 18 10.69 -12.92 -0.92
C GLU A 18 9.77 -12.01 -0.13
N THR A 19 9.36 -10.86 -0.72
CA THR A 19 8.41 -9.93 -0.12
C THR A 19 7.10 -10.64 0.24
N LEU A 20 6.53 -11.41 -0.69
CA LEU A 20 5.31 -12.19 -0.45
C LEU A 20 5.49 -13.19 0.69
N SER A 21 6.61 -13.90 0.71
CA SER A 21 6.92 -14.89 1.76
C SER A 21 7.02 -14.27 3.14
N LEU A 22 7.71 -13.12 3.27
CA LEU A 22 7.87 -12.41 4.54
C LEU A 22 6.56 -11.83 5.06
N ILE A 23 5.74 -11.26 4.19
CA ILE A 23 4.42 -10.77 4.54
C ILE A 23 3.52 -11.91 5.03
N LYS A 24 3.53 -13.07 4.38
CA LYS A 24 2.77 -14.26 4.84
C LYS A 24 3.22 -14.76 6.23
N LYS A 25 4.47 -14.50 6.61
CA LYS A 25 5.01 -14.79 7.95
C LYS A 25 4.68 -13.70 9.00
N GLY A 26 3.94 -12.66 8.63
CA GLY A 26 3.52 -11.59 9.54
C GLY A 26 4.52 -10.44 9.70
N PHE A 27 5.58 -10.37 8.90
CA PHE A 27 6.55 -9.27 8.96
C PHE A 27 6.05 -8.04 8.22
N ASP A 28 6.42 -6.85 8.69
CA ASP A 28 6.46 -5.64 7.87
C ASP A 28 7.68 -5.71 6.94
N VAL A 29 7.59 -5.16 5.73
CA VAL A 29 8.67 -5.28 4.74
C VAL A 29 9.05 -3.93 4.16
N ILE A 30 10.35 -3.69 4.00
CA ILE A 30 10.89 -2.65 3.14
C ILE A 30 11.41 -3.34 1.88
N LEU A 31 10.83 -3.01 0.74
CA LEU A 31 11.29 -3.48 -0.56
C LEU A 31 12.15 -2.39 -1.22
N HIS A 32 13.44 -2.64 -1.30
CA HIS A 32 14.42 -1.79 -1.95
C HIS A 32 14.83 -2.39 -3.29
N ALA A 33 14.49 -1.72 -4.37
CA ALA A 33 14.87 -2.10 -5.72
C ALA A 33 14.94 -0.86 -6.63
N PRO A 34 15.72 -0.86 -7.72
CA PRO A 34 15.86 0.29 -8.61
C PRO A 34 14.53 0.66 -9.28
N THR A 35 14.46 1.87 -9.84
CA THR A 35 13.31 2.29 -10.65
C THR A 35 13.17 1.34 -11.85
N GLY A 36 11.94 0.94 -12.16
CA GLY A 36 11.69 -0.10 -13.18
C GLY A 36 11.87 -1.55 -12.69
N GLY A 37 12.44 -1.78 -11.51
CA GLY A 37 12.67 -3.10 -10.92
C GLY A 37 11.41 -3.81 -10.36
N GLY A 38 10.22 -3.43 -10.78
CA GLY A 38 8.99 -4.14 -10.38
C GLY A 38 8.55 -3.92 -8.92
N LYS A 39 9.09 -2.91 -8.20
CA LYS A 39 8.73 -2.59 -6.81
C LYS A 39 7.24 -2.48 -6.56
N THR A 40 6.55 -1.72 -7.41
CA THR A 40 5.12 -1.46 -7.25
C THR A 40 4.32 -2.77 -7.26
N ILE A 41 4.60 -3.64 -8.23
CA ILE A 41 3.98 -4.98 -8.28
C ILE A 41 4.35 -5.80 -7.05
N GLY A 42 5.65 -5.80 -6.66
CA GLY A 42 6.12 -6.50 -5.46
C GLY A 42 5.42 -6.04 -4.18
N GLY A 43 5.12 -4.74 -4.06
CA GLY A 43 4.38 -4.18 -2.94
C GLY A 43 2.89 -4.53 -2.94
N PHE A 44 2.25 -4.60 -4.11
CA PHE A 44 0.82 -4.93 -4.19
C PHE A 44 0.54 -6.43 -4.20
N MET A 45 1.48 -7.25 -4.64
CA MET A 45 1.28 -8.69 -4.78
C MET A 45 0.83 -9.39 -3.49
N PRO A 46 1.41 -9.10 -2.29
CA PRO A 46 0.92 -9.68 -1.05
C PRO A 46 -0.54 -9.31 -0.74
N SER A 47 -0.91 -8.05 -0.98
CA SER A 47 -2.27 -7.58 -0.70
C SER A 47 -3.29 -8.12 -1.70
N ILE A 48 -2.91 -8.32 -2.96
CA ILE A 48 -3.76 -8.96 -3.98
C ILE A 48 -3.93 -10.46 -3.65
N ASP A 49 -2.84 -11.13 -3.29
CA ASP A 49 -2.87 -12.55 -2.91
C ASP A 49 -3.77 -12.79 -1.69
N ASP A 50 -3.66 -11.96 -0.66
CA ASP A 50 -4.52 -12.01 0.53
C ASP A 50 -5.98 -11.73 0.17
N PHE A 51 -6.25 -10.73 -0.67
CA PHE A 51 -7.60 -10.37 -1.10
C PHE A 51 -8.30 -11.53 -1.82
N ILE A 52 -7.58 -12.22 -2.72
CA ILE A 52 -8.11 -13.37 -3.47
C ILE A 52 -8.31 -14.58 -2.54
N SER A 53 -7.30 -14.88 -1.73
CA SER A 53 -7.29 -16.09 -0.88
C SER A 53 -8.38 -16.08 0.20
N ASN A 54 -8.74 -14.89 0.69
CA ASN A 54 -9.74 -14.72 1.74
C ASN A 54 -11.12 -14.28 1.23
N ASN A 55 -11.33 -14.24 -0.10
CA ASN A 55 -12.62 -13.92 -0.73
C ASN A 55 -13.27 -12.63 -0.20
N TYR A 56 -12.48 -11.55 -0.05
CA TYR A 56 -13.01 -10.27 0.41
C TYR A 56 -14.08 -9.73 -0.57
N LYS A 57 -15.11 -9.12 0.01
CA LYS A 57 -16.24 -8.58 -0.75
C LYS A 57 -15.92 -7.18 -1.30
N SER A 58 -16.68 -6.78 -2.32
CA SER A 58 -16.73 -5.38 -2.73
C SER A 58 -17.14 -4.49 -1.54
N GLN A 59 -16.58 -3.27 -1.44
CA GLN A 59 -16.82 -2.31 -0.36
C GLN A 59 -16.15 -2.64 0.99
N GLU A 60 -15.25 -3.61 1.04
CA GLU A 60 -14.36 -3.82 2.18
C GLU A 60 -13.03 -3.11 1.93
N PHE A 61 -12.72 -2.10 2.75
CA PHE A 61 -11.48 -1.34 2.63
C PHE A 61 -10.30 -2.20 3.09
N HIS A 62 -9.49 -2.66 2.15
CA HIS A 62 -8.47 -3.68 2.39
C HIS A 62 -7.05 -3.13 2.36
N THR A 63 -6.74 -2.28 1.37
CA THR A 63 -5.37 -1.78 1.15
C THR A 63 -5.35 -0.27 0.99
N LEU A 64 -4.50 0.39 1.76
CA LEU A 64 -4.18 1.81 1.63
C LEU A 64 -2.80 1.96 0.98
N TYR A 65 -2.74 2.63 -0.17
CA TYR A 65 -1.48 2.99 -0.81
C TYR A 65 -1.25 4.49 -0.70
N ILE A 66 -0.07 4.87 -0.20
CA ILE A 66 0.31 6.26 0.04
C ILE A 66 1.54 6.60 -0.80
N SER A 67 1.40 7.59 -1.67
CA SER A 67 2.50 8.10 -2.52
C SER A 67 2.76 9.59 -2.27
N PRO A 68 4.01 10.04 -2.36
CA PRO A 68 4.34 11.45 -2.19
C PRO A 68 3.76 12.35 -3.27
N LEU A 69 3.47 11.83 -4.46
CA LEU A 69 3.01 12.60 -5.61
C LEU A 69 1.64 12.11 -6.10
N LYS A 70 0.74 13.05 -6.40
CA LYS A 70 -0.59 12.76 -6.95
C LYS A 70 -0.53 12.03 -8.30
N ALA A 71 0.37 12.44 -9.18
CA ALA A 71 0.55 11.81 -10.49
C ALA A 71 0.86 10.32 -10.34
N LEU A 72 1.74 9.94 -9.40
CA LEU A 72 2.08 8.55 -9.14
C LEU A 72 0.86 7.73 -8.71
N THR A 73 -0.07 8.30 -7.92
CA THR A 73 -1.29 7.58 -7.51
C THR A 73 -2.15 7.20 -8.71
N THR A 74 -2.21 8.04 -9.73
CA THR A 74 -2.99 7.79 -10.94
C THR A 74 -2.30 6.78 -11.85
N ASP A 75 -0.99 6.91 -12.04
CA ASP A 75 -0.22 5.98 -12.87
C ASP A 75 -0.17 4.58 -12.26
N VAL A 76 0.05 4.49 -10.95
CA VAL A 76 0.03 3.22 -10.23
C VAL A 76 -1.35 2.57 -10.31
N LYS A 77 -2.44 3.36 -10.16
CA LYS A 77 -3.79 2.84 -10.34
C LYS A 77 -3.96 2.21 -11.72
N ARG A 78 -3.56 2.92 -12.78
CA ARG A 78 -3.66 2.42 -14.17
C ARG A 78 -2.85 1.12 -14.35
N ASN A 79 -1.62 1.11 -13.88
CA ASN A 79 -0.72 -0.05 -13.99
C ASN A 79 -1.20 -1.25 -13.16
N LEU A 80 -1.89 -1.01 -12.05
CA LEU A 80 -2.47 -2.05 -11.21
C LEU A 80 -3.78 -2.61 -11.79
N LEU A 81 -4.60 -1.78 -12.42
CA LEU A 81 -5.87 -2.21 -13.01
C LEU A 81 -5.67 -3.20 -14.17
N ASN A 82 -4.61 -3.06 -14.96
CA ASN A 82 -4.34 -3.97 -16.06
C ASN A 82 -4.21 -5.44 -15.60
N PRO A 83 -3.30 -5.80 -14.67
CA PRO A 83 -3.20 -7.17 -14.19
C PRO A 83 -4.44 -7.64 -13.42
N ILE A 84 -5.13 -6.75 -12.68
CA ILE A 84 -6.38 -7.07 -11.98
C ILE A 84 -7.47 -7.47 -12.99
N ASN A 85 -7.63 -6.70 -14.06
CA ASN A 85 -8.61 -6.97 -15.12
C ASN A 85 -8.27 -8.25 -15.90
N ASP A 86 -6.99 -8.44 -16.25
CA ASP A 86 -6.51 -9.65 -16.94
C ASP A 86 -6.79 -10.92 -16.13
N LEU A 87 -6.68 -10.85 -14.83
CA LEU A 87 -6.97 -11.96 -13.90
C LEU A 87 -8.45 -12.06 -13.55
N LYS A 88 -9.30 -11.16 -14.04
CA LYS A 88 -10.75 -11.08 -13.73
C LYS A 88 -11.02 -10.99 -12.22
N ILE A 89 -10.16 -10.29 -11.47
CA ILE A 89 -10.32 -10.10 -10.03
C ILE A 89 -11.23 -8.91 -9.80
N ASN A 90 -12.26 -9.07 -8.98
CA ASN A 90 -13.21 -8.00 -8.65
C ASN A 90 -12.66 -7.11 -7.51
N ILE A 91 -11.60 -6.35 -7.78
CA ILE A 91 -11.02 -5.37 -6.85
C ILE A 91 -11.37 -3.97 -7.33
N LYS A 92 -12.04 -3.20 -6.47
CA LYS A 92 -12.35 -1.80 -6.73
C LYS A 92 -11.17 -0.92 -6.27
N VAL A 93 -10.52 -0.26 -7.22
CA VAL A 93 -9.39 0.64 -6.98
C VAL A 93 -9.82 2.09 -7.24
N GLU A 94 -9.66 2.96 -6.24
CA GLU A 94 -9.96 4.40 -6.37
C GLU A 94 -8.79 5.25 -5.88
N THR A 95 -8.77 6.52 -6.31
CA THR A 95 -7.81 7.53 -5.85
C THR A 95 -8.53 8.56 -4.97
N ARG A 96 -7.83 9.03 -3.93
CA ARG A 96 -8.26 10.14 -3.08
C ARG A 96 -7.11 11.12 -2.90
N THR A 97 -7.21 12.24 -3.59
CA THR A 97 -6.23 13.33 -3.54
C THR A 97 -6.96 14.66 -3.33
N SER A 98 -6.24 15.80 -3.31
CA SER A 98 -6.87 17.13 -3.30
C SER A 98 -7.86 17.32 -4.46
N ASP A 99 -7.55 16.72 -5.62
CA ASP A 99 -8.30 16.89 -6.87
C ASP A 99 -9.56 16.02 -6.96
N THR A 100 -9.71 15.07 -6.03
CA THR A 100 -10.91 14.25 -5.93
C THR A 100 -12.10 15.12 -5.49
N SER A 101 -13.20 15.12 -6.24
CA SER A 101 -14.38 15.91 -5.93
C SER A 101 -14.97 15.57 -4.56
N THR A 102 -15.65 16.54 -3.94
CA THR A 102 -16.31 16.35 -2.64
C THR A 102 -17.33 15.21 -2.69
N TYR A 103 -18.08 15.11 -3.80
CA TYR A 103 -19.02 14.03 -4.04
C TYR A 103 -18.34 12.65 -4.01
N ASN A 104 -17.24 12.48 -4.74
CA ASN A 104 -16.50 11.23 -4.74
C ASN A 104 -15.85 10.93 -3.37
N LYS A 105 -15.35 11.95 -2.68
CA LYS A 105 -14.84 11.81 -1.31
C LYS A 105 -15.92 11.29 -0.35
N ALA A 106 -17.14 11.81 -0.43
CA ALA A 106 -18.27 11.35 0.37
C ALA A 106 -18.71 9.93 0.00
N LYS A 107 -18.75 9.61 -1.30
CA LYS A 107 -19.08 8.28 -1.81
C LYS A 107 -18.09 7.21 -1.31
N GLN A 108 -16.80 7.53 -1.29
CA GLN A 108 -15.73 6.63 -0.79
C GLN A 108 -15.89 6.28 0.70
N ILE A 109 -16.48 7.16 1.49
CA ILE A 109 -16.77 6.87 2.89
C ILE A 109 -17.97 5.93 3.04
N LYS A 110 -19.04 6.18 2.29
CA LYS A 110 -20.27 5.37 2.33
C LYS A 110 -20.07 3.99 1.70
N LYS A 111 -19.31 3.94 0.60
CA LYS A 111 -19.02 2.72 -0.18
C LYS A 111 -17.52 2.67 -0.46
N PRO A 112 -16.70 2.25 0.52
CA PRO A 112 -15.25 2.29 0.38
C PRO A 112 -14.78 1.39 -0.76
N PRO A 113 -13.72 1.79 -1.48
CA PRO A 113 -13.05 0.90 -2.41
C PRO A 113 -12.27 -0.17 -1.63
N ASN A 114 -11.91 -1.25 -2.30
CA ASN A 114 -11.03 -2.25 -1.72
C ASN A 114 -9.60 -1.72 -1.58
N PHE A 115 -9.11 -1.02 -2.61
CA PHE A 115 -7.80 -0.39 -2.63
C PHE A 115 -7.96 1.13 -2.82
N LEU A 116 -7.44 1.90 -1.89
CA LEU A 116 -7.45 3.36 -1.96
C LEU A 116 -6.04 3.89 -2.12
N MET A 117 -5.81 4.65 -3.18
CA MET A 117 -4.55 5.33 -3.44
C MET A 117 -4.66 6.79 -3.03
N THR A 118 -3.71 7.27 -2.22
CA THR A 118 -3.80 8.60 -1.62
C THR A 118 -2.44 9.28 -1.46
N THR A 119 -2.44 10.53 -1.01
CA THR A 119 -1.25 11.26 -0.58
C THR A 119 -1.26 11.42 0.94
N PRO A 120 -0.09 11.71 1.57
CA PRO A 120 -0.02 11.92 3.02
C PRO A 120 -1.02 12.95 3.56
N GLU A 121 -1.23 14.05 2.83
CA GLU A 121 -2.13 15.12 3.22
C GLU A 121 -3.61 14.65 3.17
N SER A 122 -3.98 13.96 2.11
CA SER A 122 -5.33 13.42 1.97
C SER A 122 -5.61 12.28 2.98
N PHE A 123 -4.58 11.51 3.33
CA PHE A 123 -4.65 10.53 4.41
C PHE A 123 -4.82 11.19 5.77
N ALA A 124 -4.07 12.28 6.06
CA ALA A 124 -4.24 13.04 7.30
C ALA A 124 -5.67 13.59 7.46
N LEU A 125 -6.26 14.10 6.36
CA LEU A 125 -7.66 14.53 6.36
C LEU A 125 -8.66 13.38 6.59
N LEU A 126 -8.35 12.17 6.11
CA LEU A 126 -9.14 10.97 6.46
C LEU A 126 -9.04 10.64 7.93
N MET A 127 -7.82 10.67 8.48
CA MET A 127 -7.57 10.37 9.90
C MET A 127 -8.18 11.40 10.87
N ALA A 128 -8.46 12.62 10.42
CA ALA A 128 -9.14 13.64 11.21
C ALA A 128 -10.65 13.43 11.37
N ARG A 129 -11.24 12.44 10.67
CA ARG A 129 -12.68 12.16 10.74
C ARG A 129 -13.05 11.41 12.02
N THR A 130 -14.29 11.62 12.47
CA THR A 130 -14.86 10.92 13.65
C THR A 130 -15.20 9.46 13.34
N ASP A 131 -15.56 9.13 12.08
CA ASP A 131 -15.95 7.80 11.64
C ASP A 131 -14.78 6.93 11.10
N VAL A 132 -13.54 7.37 11.34
CA VAL A 132 -12.31 6.73 10.83
C VAL A 132 -12.18 5.25 11.23
N ILE A 133 -12.62 4.90 12.43
CA ILE A 133 -12.56 3.50 12.94
C ILE A 133 -13.38 2.58 12.05
N ASN A 134 -14.60 3.00 11.68
CA ASN A 134 -15.50 2.20 10.84
C ASN A 134 -14.94 2.06 9.41
N LEU A 135 -14.32 3.12 8.89
CA LEU A 135 -13.74 3.10 7.56
C LEU A 135 -12.61 2.07 7.46
N PHE A 136 -11.73 2.02 8.45
CA PHE A 136 -10.53 1.18 8.41
C PHE A 136 -10.70 -0.19 9.10
N LYS A 137 -11.91 -0.57 9.50
CA LYS A 137 -12.15 -1.83 10.24
C LYS A 137 -11.62 -3.10 9.56
N ASN A 138 -11.60 -3.13 8.23
CA ASN A 138 -11.13 -4.27 7.42
C ASN A 138 -9.74 -4.06 6.81
N LEU A 139 -9.05 -2.95 7.14
CA LEU A 139 -7.72 -2.66 6.62
C LEU A 139 -6.73 -3.77 7.00
N LYS A 140 -5.99 -4.27 6.02
CA LYS A 140 -4.95 -5.31 6.17
C LYS A 140 -3.57 -4.80 5.82
N PHE A 141 -3.47 -3.92 4.83
CA PHE A 141 -2.18 -3.46 4.31
C PHE A 141 -2.12 -1.95 4.16
N VAL A 142 -0.98 -1.38 4.53
CA VAL A 142 -0.58 -0.02 4.19
C VAL A 142 0.70 -0.10 3.36
N ILE A 143 0.67 0.40 2.14
CA ILE A 143 1.81 0.47 1.23
C ILE A 143 2.28 1.92 1.18
N ILE A 144 3.53 2.18 1.50
CA ILE A 144 4.14 3.53 1.47
C ILE A 144 5.17 3.54 0.36
N ASP A 145 4.89 4.28 -0.69
CA ASP A 145 5.78 4.39 -1.85
C ASP A 145 6.77 5.54 -1.70
N GLU A 146 7.91 5.41 -2.38
CA GLU A 146 9.04 6.34 -2.30
C GLU A 146 9.41 6.72 -0.86
N LEU A 147 9.49 5.70 -0.01
CA LEU A 147 9.66 5.81 1.43
C LEU A 147 10.79 6.79 1.84
N HIS A 148 11.88 6.82 1.04
CA HIS A 148 13.03 7.69 1.29
C HIS A 148 12.68 9.19 1.25
N THR A 149 11.62 9.60 0.58
CA THR A 149 11.21 11.01 0.47
C THR A 149 10.56 11.55 1.74
N PHE A 150 10.21 10.66 2.65
CA PHE A 150 9.54 11.01 3.90
C PHE A 150 10.50 11.19 5.08
N PHE A 151 11.75 10.72 4.98
CA PHE A 151 12.70 10.88 6.07
C PHE A 151 13.05 12.37 6.27
N ASP A 152 13.14 12.78 7.52
CA ASP A 152 13.53 14.13 7.96
C ASP A 152 12.70 15.29 7.35
N SER A 153 11.45 15.01 6.96
CA SER A 153 10.53 15.99 6.41
C SER A 153 9.28 16.19 7.27
N LYS A 154 8.75 17.42 7.34
CA LYS A 154 7.46 17.69 8.02
C LYS A 154 6.34 16.80 7.50
N ARG A 155 6.35 16.53 6.21
CA ARG A 155 5.40 15.66 5.53
C ARG A 155 5.52 14.20 5.98
N GLY A 156 6.75 13.75 6.17
CA GLY A 156 7.03 12.43 6.70
C GLY A 156 6.65 12.28 8.18
N HIS A 157 6.88 13.31 9.01
CA HIS A 157 6.42 13.30 10.39
C HIS A 157 4.89 13.21 10.48
N LEU A 158 4.16 13.96 9.64
CA LEU A 158 2.70 13.88 9.54
C LEU A 158 2.24 12.47 9.16
N LEU A 159 2.90 11.85 8.16
CA LEU A 159 2.59 10.49 7.73
C LEU A 159 2.83 9.48 8.86
N SER A 160 4.01 9.53 9.48
CA SER A 160 4.39 8.62 10.58
C SER A 160 3.40 8.70 11.74
N LEU A 161 3.00 9.91 12.15
CA LEU A 161 2.01 10.13 13.20
C LEU A 161 0.65 9.50 12.86
N ASN A 162 0.16 9.71 11.63
CA ASN A 162 -1.12 9.16 11.21
C ASN A 162 -1.09 7.64 11.03
N VAL A 163 0.02 7.06 10.59
CA VAL A 163 0.20 5.60 10.53
C VAL A 163 0.24 5.01 11.94
N ALA A 164 0.95 5.64 12.88
CA ALA A 164 0.98 5.20 14.28
C ALA A 164 -0.43 5.26 14.92
N ARG A 165 -1.17 6.36 14.69
CA ARG A 165 -2.56 6.49 15.13
C ARG A 165 -3.46 5.42 14.51
N LEU A 166 -3.30 5.13 13.23
CA LEU A 166 -4.08 4.08 12.56
C LEU A 166 -3.78 2.70 13.16
N ARG A 167 -2.51 2.41 13.50
CA ARG A 167 -2.12 1.16 14.17
C ARG A 167 -2.74 1.00 15.56
N SER A 168 -2.96 2.08 16.30
CA SER A 168 -3.66 2.02 17.61
C SER A 168 -5.14 1.67 17.47
N ILE A 169 -5.73 1.93 16.30
CA ILE A 169 -7.13 1.58 16.00
C ILE A 169 -7.24 0.13 15.52
N LYS A 170 -6.33 -0.31 14.67
CA LYS A 170 -6.35 -1.63 14.05
C LYS A 170 -4.95 -2.13 13.68
N PRO A 171 -4.60 -3.40 13.93
CA PRO A 171 -3.39 -4.02 13.40
C PRO A 171 -3.47 -4.20 11.89
N PHE A 172 -2.39 -3.88 11.19
CA PHE A 172 -2.17 -4.09 9.75
C PHE A 172 -0.67 -4.27 9.47
N GLN A 173 -0.34 -4.81 8.31
CA GLN A 173 1.04 -4.90 7.86
C GLN A 173 1.41 -3.70 6.99
N VAL A 174 2.69 -3.29 7.08
CA VAL A 174 3.21 -2.18 6.26
C VAL A 174 4.25 -2.68 5.28
N ILE A 175 4.15 -2.19 4.05
CA ILE A 175 5.12 -2.41 2.99
C ILE A 175 5.66 -1.05 2.55
N GLY A 176 6.94 -0.80 2.80
CA GLY A 176 7.63 0.40 2.33
C GLY A 176 8.35 0.11 1.02
N LEU A 177 8.16 0.94 0.00
CA LEU A 177 8.84 0.83 -1.28
C LEU A 177 9.85 1.96 -1.42
N SER A 178 11.07 1.66 -1.81
CA SER A 178 12.11 2.68 -2.00
C SER A 178 13.08 2.30 -3.13
N ALA A 179 13.43 3.29 -3.95
CA ALA A 179 14.50 3.14 -4.95
C ALA A 179 15.88 3.41 -4.36
N THR A 180 15.95 4.15 -3.26
CA THR A 180 17.19 4.51 -2.59
C THR A 180 17.02 4.35 -1.08
N LEU A 181 18.02 3.77 -0.41
CA LEU A 181 18.02 3.57 1.04
C LEU A 181 19.40 3.89 1.59
N LYS A 182 19.59 5.15 2.07
CA LYS A 182 20.84 5.56 2.71
C LYS A 182 20.99 5.03 4.13
N ASN A 183 19.87 4.86 4.85
CA ASN A 183 19.87 4.41 6.25
C ASN A 183 18.74 3.41 6.49
N THR A 184 19.08 2.14 6.51
CA THR A 184 18.13 1.04 6.71
C THR A 184 17.55 1.00 8.11
N THR A 185 18.31 1.40 9.13
CA THR A 185 17.85 1.45 10.52
C THR A 185 16.77 2.52 10.69
N LEU A 186 16.97 3.70 10.12
CA LEU A 186 15.98 4.78 10.13
C LEU A 186 14.71 4.36 9.40
N ALA A 187 14.86 3.74 8.24
CA ALA A 187 13.72 3.24 7.45
C ALA A 187 12.88 2.21 8.23
N LYS A 188 13.53 1.26 8.91
CA LYS A 188 12.84 0.28 9.76
C LYS A 188 12.11 0.94 10.92
N LYS A 189 12.74 1.90 11.61
CA LYS A 189 12.10 2.68 12.69
C LYS A 189 10.92 3.50 12.18
N TYR A 190 11.03 4.06 10.99
CA TYR A 190 9.97 4.86 10.39
C TYR A 190 8.72 4.01 10.06
N LEU A 191 8.90 2.81 9.54
CA LEU A 191 7.80 1.92 9.22
C LEU A 191 7.14 1.34 10.46
N SER A 192 7.95 0.89 11.40
CA SER A 192 7.46 0.20 12.60
C SER A 192 8.47 0.34 13.74
N ASN A 193 8.02 0.76 14.89
CA ASN A 193 8.84 0.74 16.11
C ASN A 193 9.16 -0.70 16.58
N ASN A 194 8.60 -1.71 15.94
CA ASN A 194 8.78 -3.10 16.29
C ASN A 194 9.95 -3.72 15.51
N LYS A 195 10.66 -4.64 16.16
CA LYS A 195 11.77 -5.44 15.58
C LYS A 195 11.34 -6.34 14.39
N ASN A 196 10.08 -6.28 13.97
CA ASN A 196 9.48 -7.16 12.96
C ASN A 196 9.59 -6.66 11.51
N THR A 197 10.33 -5.58 11.24
CA THR A 197 10.49 -5.10 9.86
C THR A 197 11.69 -5.77 9.19
N LYS A 198 11.47 -6.41 8.05
CA LYS A 198 12.50 -7.04 7.22
C LYS A 198 12.82 -6.15 6.02
N LEU A 199 14.07 -6.22 5.57
CA LEU A 199 14.53 -5.55 4.34
C LEU A 199 14.71 -6.61 3.27
N VAL A 200 14.08 -6.39 2.13
CA VAL A 200 14.30 -7.12 0.88
C VAL A 200 15.01 -6.18 -0.08
N SER A 201 16.12 -6.57 -0.63
CA SER A 201 16.95 -5.77 -1.54
C SER A 201 17.37 -6.58 -2.75
N THR A 202 17.40 -5.95 -3.91
CA THR A 202 17.96 -6.51 -5.15
C THR A 202 19.41 -6.11 -5.30
#